data_8df3a552d3d167c07ade91745f20194c
#
_entry.id   8df3a552d3d167c07ade91745f20194c
#
_cell.length_a   1.000
_cell.length_b   1.000
_cell.length_c   1.000
_cell.angle_alpha   90.00
_cell.angle_beta   90.00
_cell.angle_gamma   90.00
#
_symmetry.space_group_name_H-M   'P 1'
#
loop_
_entity.id
_entity.type
_entity.pdbx_description
1 polymer ?
#
loop_
_entity_poly.entity_id
_entity_poly.type
_entity_poly.pdbx_seq_one_letter_code
_entity_poly.pdbx_strand_id
1 'polypeptide(L)'
;MKTMQCTTWEKPVLIRSQWGSCLSWVDTIRKIFSLAGLRMGWVVTRDELALNEILERRDYNTISCGILDDKLASIALANREKIFARNREILKTNRAILDKWINETEGVHYVKPVAGTTAFVYYDADIPSYELCVRLIKEKGLLFTPGEAFEMEGAVRIGYAFDSKLLQQGLDIFAEFLAENR
;
A
#
# COMPACT_ATOMS: atom_id res chain seq x y z
N MET A 1 26.82 -8.36 4.34
CA MET A 1 25.69 -7.43 4.39
C MET A 1 24.64 -7.91 3.39
N LYS A 2 23.53 -8.48 3.83
CA LYS A 2 22.47 -8.97 2.91
C LYS A 2 21.57 -7.79 2.55
N THR A 3 21.58 -7.41 1.30
CA THR A 3 20.71 -6.39 0.73
C THR A 3 19.27 -6.91 0.80
N MET A 4 18.41 -6.23 1.53
CA MET A 4 16.99 -6.55 1.54
C MET A 4 16.38 -5.97 0.26
N GLN A 5 15.82 -6.81 -0.58
CA GLN A 5 15.28 -6.44 -1.87
C GLN A 5 13.78 -6.17 -1.75
N CYS A 6 13.35 -4.98 -2.10
CA CYS A 6 11.94 -4.70 -2.35
C CYS A 6 11.56 -5.42 -3.65
N THR A 7 10.66 -6.39 -3.57
CA THR A 7 10.26 -7.17 -4.73
C THR A 7 9.09 -6.51 -5.43
N THR A 8 9.29 -6.15 -6.69
CA THR A 8 8.21 -6.13 -7.68
C THR A 8 7.70 -7.56 -7.88
N TRP A 9 6.54 -7.71 -8.51
CA TRP A 9 5.93 -9.02 -8.76
C TRP A 9 6.86 -10.02 -9.46
N GLU A 10 7.86 -9.53 -10.17
CA GLU A 10 8.75 -10.34 -11.02
C GLU A 10 10.24 -10.08 -10.83
N LYS A 11 10.65 -8.91 -10.30
CA LYS A 11 12.08 -8.56 -10.11
C LYS A 11 12.30 -7.69 -8.88
N PRO A 12 13.44 -7.84 -8.18
CA PRO A 12 13.81 -6.94 -7.10
C PRO A 12 14.09 -5.54 -7.63
N VAL A 13 13.48 -4.52 -7.04
CA VAL A 13 13.82 -3.11 -7.33
C VAL A 13 14.87 -2.64 -6.35
N LEU A 14 16.05 -2.32 -6.88
CA LEU A 14 17.08 -1.58 -6.15
C LEU A 14 16.71 -0.09 -6.20
N ILE A 15 16.25 0.46 -5.09
CA ILE A 15 16.11 1.90 -4.95
C ILE A 15 17.53 2.47 -4.75
N ARG A 16 18.10 2.99 -5.82
CA ARG A 16 19.35 3.75 -5.76
C ARG A 16 18.99 5.19 -5.39
N SER A 17 19.42 5.67 -4.23
CA SER A 17 19.30 7.08 -3.92
C SER A 17 20.17 7.89 -4.91
N GLN A 18 19.61 8.95 -5.49
CA GLN A 18 20.35 9.87 -6.36
C GLN A 18 21.33 10.79 -5.60
N TRP A 19 21.41 10.62 -4.28
CA TRP A 19 22.21 11.46 -3.38
C TRP A 19 23.49 10.74 -2.96
N GLY A 20 24.53 10.88 -3.73
CA GLY A 20 25.92 10.58 -3.36
C GLY A 20 26.21 9.16 -2.82
N SER A 21 27.38 8.97 -2.22
CA SER A 21 27.90 7.71 -1.69
C SER A 21 27.22 7.18 -0.40
N CYS A 22 26.27 7.91 0.17
CA CYS A 22 25.51 7.52 1.36
C CYS A 22 24.25 6.77 0.98
N LEU A 23 24.28 5.44 1.05
CA LEU A 23 23.10 4.58 0.94
C LEU A 23 22.30 4.65 2.24
N SER A 24 21.22 5.43 2.24
CA SER A 24 20.22 5.39 3.30
C SER A 24 19.02 4.57 2.84
N TRP A 25 18.60 3.64 3.66
CA TRP A 25 17.45 2.76 3.40
C TRP A 25 16.46 2.87 4.55
N VAL A 26 15.22 3.18 4.21
CA VAL A 26 14.11 3.17 5.16
C VAL A 26 13.10 2.13 4.71
N ASP A 27 12.76 1.21 5.59
CA ASP A 27 11.73 0.20 5.30
C ASP A 27 10.86 -0.05 6.53
N THR A 28 9.71 -0.67 6.32
CA THR A 28 8.74 -0.95 7.37
C THR A 28 8.16 -2.35 7.23
N ILE A 29 7.88 -2.99 8.34
CA ILE A 29 7.14 -4.26 8.41
C ILE A 29 5.69 -4.10 7.91
N ARG A 30 5.18 -2.89 7.85
CA ARG A 30 3.78 -2.57 7.60
C ARG A 30 3.22 -3.13 6.29
N LYS A 31 3.88 -2.84 5.16
CA LYS A 31 3.33 -3.19 3.83
C LYS A 31 3.73 -4.60 3.38
N ILE A 32 5.03 -4.88 3.40
CA ILE A 32 5.58 -6.14 2.86
C ILE A 32 5.18 -7.35 3.69
N PHE A 33 5.11 -7.20 5.00
CA PHE A 33 4.73 -8.26 5.94
C PHE A 33 3.24 -8.28 6.31
N SER A 34 2.44 -7.32 5.82
CA SER A 34 1.03 -7.15 6.21
C SER A 34 0.83 -6.93 7.72
N LEU A 35 1.80 -6.33 8.39
CA LEU A 35 1.83 -6.09 9.84
C LEU A 35 1.73 -4.60 10.17
N ALA A 36 0.72 -3.94 9.62
CA ALA A 36 0.53 -2.49 9.77
C ALA A 36 0.36 -2.04 11.24
N GLY A 37 -0.19 -2.90 12.08
CA GLY A 37 -0.43 -2.63 13.50
C GLY A 37 0.81 -2.57 14.36
N LEU A 38 1.90 -3.25 13.98
CA LEU A 38 3.14 -3.28 14.78
C LEU A 38 3.90 -1.94 14.81
N ARG A 39 3.59 -1.01 13.91
CA ARG A 39 4.22 0.32 13.85
C ARG A 39 5.75 0.29 13.85
N MET A 40 6.35 -0.78 13.34
CA MET A 40 7.79 -1.02 13.29
C MET A 40 8.38 -0.73 11.92
N GLY A 41 9.59 -0.18 11.93
CA GLY A 41 10.41 0.04 10.75
C GLY A 41 11.86 0.18 11.14
N TRP A 42 12.74 0.30 10.17
CA TRP A 42 14.18 0.48 10.38
C TRP A 42 14.76 1.44 9.36
N VAL A 43 15.82 2.09 9.78
CA VAL A 43 16.68 2.91 8.92
C VAL A 43 18.05 2.26 8.88
N VAL A 44 18.60 2.11 7.70
CA VAL A 44 19.96 1.61 7.48
C VAL A 44 20.75 2.67 6.74
N THR A 45 21.81 3.18 7.33
CA THR A 45 22.69 4.17 6.72
C THR A 45 24.16 3.84 7.01
N ARG A 46 25.06 4.31 6.16
CA ARG A 46 26.51 4.31 6.40
C ARG A 46 27.03 5.69 6.78
N ASP A 47 26.16 6.67 6.77
CA ASP A 47 26.47 8.02 7.17
C ASP A 47 26.35 8.12 8.69
N GLU A 48 27.50 8.24 9.37
CA GLU A 48 27.56 8.33 10.84
C GLU A 48 26.92 9.61 11.36
N LEU A 49 27.02 10.73 10.64
CA LEU A 49 26.39 11.98 11.04
C LEU A 49 24.87 11.83 10.98
N ALA A 50 24.33 11.31 9.88
CA ALA A 50 22.91 11.03 9.74
C ALA A 50 22.41 10.04 10.80
N LEU A 51 23.21 8.99 11.12
CA LEU A 51 22.87 8.03 12.15
C LEU A 51 22.73 8.69 13.53
N ASN A 52 23.70 9.50 13.92
CA ASN A 52 23.70 10.20 15.21
C ASN A 52 22.52 11.18 15.32
N GLU A 53 22.25 11.97 14.30
CA GLU A 53 21.11 12.87 14.22
C GLU A 53 19.77 12.12 14.37
N ILE A 54 19.63 10.95 13.74
CA ILE A 54 18.42 10.12 13.88
C ILE A 54 18.29 9.57 15.28
N LEU A 55 19.39 9.09 15.89
CA LEU A 55 19.37 8.55 17.25
C LEU A 55 19.00 9.61 18.27
N GLU A 56 19.59 10.81 18.20
CA GLU A 56 19.23 11.92 19.08
C GLU A 56 17.75 12.27 19.00
N ARG A 57 17.21 12.41 17.77
CA ARG A 57 15.78 12.69 17.57
C ARG A 57 14.87 11.57 18.02
N ARG A 58 15.30 10.33 17.87
CA ARG A 58 14.56 9.17 18.36
C ARG A 58 14.38 9.21 19.87
N ASP A 59 15.42 9.58 20.62
CA ASP A 59 15.38 9.65 22.07
C ASP A 59 14.35 10.68 22.58
N TYR A 60 14.13 11.75 21.82
CA TYR A 60 13.09 12.75 22.13
C TYR A 60 11.67 12.32 21.71
N ASN A 61 11.53 11.51 20.65
CA ASN A 61 10.22 11.18 20.08
C ASN A 61 9.66 9.85 20.58
N THR A 62 10.49 8.80 20.61
CA THR A 62 10.02 7.43 20.77
C THR A 62 10.72 6.70 21.90
N ILE A 63 11.94 7.11 22.24
CA ILE A 63 12.86 6.48 23.21
C ILE A 63 13.18 5.03 22.80
N SER A 64 12.19 4.14 22.82
CA SER A 64 12.31 2.74 22.39
C SER A 64 11.05 2.24 21.70
N CYS A 65 11.19 1.19 20.92
CA CYS A 65 10.05 0.45 20.39
C CYS A 65 9.44 -0.43 21.47
N GLY A 66 8.15 -0.76 21.33
CA GLY A 66 7.48 -1.72 22.20
C GLY A 66 8.14 -3.09 22.13
N ILE A 67 8.38 -3.72 23.27
CA ILE A 67 9.05 -5.04 23.36
C ILE A 67 8.27 -6.15 22.64
N LEU A 68 6.94 -6.08 22.70
CA LEU A 68 6.08 -7.04 22.00
C LEU A 68 6.14 -6.84 20.48
N ASP A 69 6.15 -5.59 20.03
CA ASP A 69 6.24 -5.25 18.61
C ASP A 69 7.57 -5.69 18.03
N ASP A 70 8.67 -5.46 18.75
CA ASP A 70 10.01 -5.91 18.37
C ASP A 70 10.09 -7.44 18.27
N LYS A 71 9.56 -8.16 19.27
CA LYS A 71 9.52 -9.61 19.27
C LYS A 71 8.70 -10.18 18.11
N LEU A 72 7.53 -9.62 17.84
CA LEU A 72 6.68 -10.02 16.71
C LEU A 72 7.34 -9.69 15.37
N ALA A 73 8.00 -8.56 15.27
CA ALA A 73 8.79 -8.18 14.11
C ALA A 73 9.93 -9.18 13.83
N SER A 74 10.64 -9.57 14.88
CA SER A 74 11.72 -10.58 14.80
C SER A 74 11.19 -11.94 14.29
N ILE A 75 10.04 -12.41 14.81
CA ILE A 75 9.38 -13.63 14.35
C ILE A 75 8.96 -13.51 12.88
N ALA A 76 8.39 -12.38 12.48
CA ALA A 76 8.00 -12.14 11.10
C ALA A 76 9.19 -12.16 10.15
N LEU A 77 10.29 -11.52 10.52
CA LEU A 77 11.53 -11.53 9.74
C LEU A 77 12.12 -12.93 9.61
N ALA A 78 12.09 -13.74 10.67
CA ALA A 78 12.53 -15.14 10.63
C ALA A 78 11.67 -16.01 9.68
N ASN A 79 10.39 -15.67 9.52
CA ASN A 79 9.43 -16.36 8.65
C ASN A 79 9.14 -15.62 7.33
N ARG A 80 9.97 -14.68 6.91
CA ARG A 80 9.73 -13.78 5.78
C ARG A 80 9.36 -14.50 4.49
N GLU A 81 9.99 -15.63 4.17
CA GLU A 81 9.73 -16.36 2.92
C GLU A 81 8.28 -16.86 2.84
N LYS A 82 7.76 -17.40 3.95
CA LYS A 82 6.37 -17.87 4.04
C LYS A 82 5.38 -16.71 3.91
N ILE A 83 5.66 -15.59 4.60
CA ILE A 83 4.83 -14.40 4.58
C ILE A 83 4.82 -13.79 3.17
N PHE A 84 5.97 -13.69 2.52
CA PHE A 84 6.09 -13.16 1.17
C PHE A 84 5.39 -14.04 0.14
N ALA A 85 5.51 -15.35 0.23
CA ALA A 85 4.82 -16.28 -0.66
C ALA A 85 3.29 -16.10 -0.56
N ARG A 86 2.75 -16.10 0.66
CA ARG A 86 1.32 -15.84 0.92
C ARG A 86 0.87 -14.47 0.38
N ASN A 87 1.61 -13.42 0.70
CA ASN A 87 1.22 -12.06 0.30
C ASN A 87 1.27 -11.88 -1.23
N ARG A 88 2.27 -12.46 -1.91
CA ARG A 88 2.32 -12.45 -3.38
C ARG A 88 1.12 -13.15 -4.01
N GLU A 89 0.69 -14.28 -3.47
CA GLU A 89 -0.46 -15.00 -3.99
C GLU A 89 -1.75 -14.18 -3.85
N ILE A 90 -2.00 -13.58 -2.67
CA ILE A 90 -3.14 -12.68 -2.45
C ILE A 90 -3.12 -11.53 -3.47
N LEU A 91 -2.00 -10.87 -3.59
CA LEU A 91 -1.86 -9.71 -4.46
C LEU A 91 -2.02 -10.09 -5.95
N LYS A 92 -1.47 -11.23 -6.38
CA LYS A 92 -1.60 -11.73 -7.75
C LYS A 92 -3.07 -12.03 -8.09
N THR A 93 -3.76 -12.73 -7.20
CA THR A 93 -5.17 -13.06 -7.35
C THR A 93 -6.03 -11.80 -7.38
N ASN A 94 -5.83 -10.91 -6.43
CA ASN A 94 -6.65 -9.70 -6.32
C ASN A 94 -6.39 -8.69 -7.44
N ARG A 95 -5.15 -8.62 -7.94
CA ARG A 95 -4.86 -7.82 -9.13
C ARG A 95 -5.57 -8.37 -10.37
N ALA A 96 -5.67 -9.69 -10.51
CA ALA A 96 -6.41 -10.28 -11.61
C ALA A 96 -7.92 -9.99 -11.53
N ILE A 97 -8.48 -9.99 -10.31
CA ILE A 97 -9.87 -9.58 -10.06
C ILE A 97 -10.06 -8.11 -10.46
N LEU A 98 -9.19 -7.23 -10.01
CA LEU A 98 -9.25 -5.80 -10.33
C LEU A 98 -9.09 -5.55 -11.84
N ASP A 99 -8.13 -6.20 -12.49
CA ASP A 99 -7.94 -6.14 -13.95
C ASP A 99 -9.21 -6.53 -14.72
N LYS A 100 -9.81 -7.66 -14.33
CA LYS A 100 -11.04 -8.14 -14.95
C LYS A 100 -12.16 -7.13 -14.78
N TRP A 101 -12.38 -6.66 -13.55
CA TRP A 101 -13.42 -5.70 -13.23
C TRP A 101 -13.27 -4.38 -14.00
N ILE A 102 -12.05 -3.83 -14.12
CA ILE A 102 -11.77 -2.62 -14.91
C ILE A 102 -12.12 -2.83 -16.39
N ASN A 103 -11.83 -4.00 -16.96
CA ASN A 103 -12.11 -4.28 -18.35
C ASN A 103 -13.61 -4.52 -18.64
N GLU A 104 -14.37 -4.92 -17.63
CA GLU A 104 -15.80 -5.23 -17.74
C GLU A 104 -16.71 -4.07 -17.32
N THR A 105 -16.16 -3.08 -16.59
CA THR A 105 -16.94 -1.93 -16.08
C THR A 105 -16.70 -0.71 -16.97
N GLU A 106 -17.77 -0.21 -17.55
CA GLU A 106 -17.73 1.00 -18.39
C GLU A 106 -17.43 2.24 -17.54
N GLY A 107 -16.72 3.22 -18.09
CA GLY A 107 -16.42 4.51 -17.45
C GLY A 107 -15.44 4.40 -16.29
N VAL A 108 -14.65 3.34 -16.23
CA VAL A 108 -13.51 3.24 -15.31
C VAL A 108 -12.24 2.86 -16.06
N HIS A 109 -11.13 3.41 -15.61
CA HIS A 109 -9.82 3.05 -16.15
C HIS A 109 -8.73 3.20 -15.09
N TYR A 110 -7.58 2.60 -15.31
CA TYR A 110 -6.45 2.73 -14.41
C TYR A 110 -5.13 2.47 -15.11
N VAL A 111 -4.03 2.92 -14.50
CA VAL A 111 -2.69 2.46 -14.87
C VAL A 111 -2.41 1.18 -14.07
N LYS A 112 -2.28 0.05 -14.78
CA LYS A 112 -2.06 -1.24 -14.15
C LYS A 112 -0.82 -1.23 -13.25
N PRO A 113 -0.96 -1.49 -11.93
CA PRO A 113 0.17 -1.45 -11.03
C PRO A 113 1.13 -2.62 -11.30
N VAL A 114 2.42 -2.31 -11.40
CA VAL A 114 3.49 -3.31 -11.52
C VAL A 114 3.78 -3.93 -10.15
N ALA A 115 3.63 -3.15 -9.08
CA ALA A 115 3.85 -3.57 -7.70
C ALA A 115 2.98 -2.74 -6.74
N GLY A 116 2.92 -3.15 -5.47
CA GLY A 116 2.19 -2.44 -4.43
C GLY A 116 0.89 -3.13 -4.02
N THR A 117 0.15 -2.47 -3.16
CA THR A 117 -1.07 -2.97 -2.51
C THR A 117 -2.28 -2.11 -2.80
N THR A 118 -2.09 -1.04 -3.57
CA THR A 118 -3.13 -0.05 -3.90
C THR A 118 -3.04 0.34 -5.37
N ALA A 119 -4.17 0.72 -5.96
CA ALA A 119 -4.26 1.29 -7.29
C ALA A 119 -5.12 2.55 -7.26
N PHE A 120 -4.85 3.48 -8.17
CA PHE A 120 -5.77 4.57 -8.48
C PHE A 120 -6.65 4.13 -9.64
N VAL A 121 -7.96 4.23 -9.45
CA VAL A 121 -8.98 3.95 -10.46
C VAL A 121 -9.67 5.26 -10.78
N TYR A 122 -9.59 5.69 -12.02
CA TYR A 122 -10.30 6.85 -12.56
C TYR A 122 -11.72 6.45 -12.96
N TYR A 123 -12.65 7.38 -12.83
CA TYR A 123 -14.06 7.17 -13.14
C TYR A 123 -14.64 8.36 -13.94
N ASP A 124 -15.63 8.09 -14.77
CA ASP A 124 -16.26 9.06 -15.69
C ASP A 124 -17.60 9.57 -15.11
N ALA A 125 -17.67 9.89 -13.82
CA ALA A 125 -18.85 10.54 -13.23
C ALA A 125 -18.52 12.00 -12.89
N ASP A 126 -19.48 12.90 -13.10
CA ASP A 126 -19.33 14.34 -12.76
C ASP A 126 -19.58 14.57 -11.26
N ILE A 127 -18.81 13.88 -10.44
CA ILE A 127 -18.86 13.97 -8.97
C ILE A 127 -17.43 14.12 -8.47
N PRO A 128 -17.11 15.15 -7.66
CA PRO A 128 -15.79 15.28 -7.04
C PRO A 128 -15.42 14.06 -6.19
N SER A 129 -14.16 13.65 -6.21
CA SER A 129 -13.71 12.40 -5.61
C SER A 129 -13.96 12.32 -4.09
N TYR A 130 -13.89 13.44 -3.38
CA TYR A 130 -14.25 13.52 -1.97
C TYR A 130 -15.74 13.27 -1.74
N GLU A 131 -16.61 13.95 -2.50
CA GLU A 131 -18.05 13.78 -2.40
C GLU A 131 -18.48 12.34 -2.75
N LEU A 132 -17.94 11.79 -3.83
CA LEU A 132 -18.16 10.40 -4.22
C LEU A 132 -17.82 9.43 -3.08
N CYS A 133 -16.66 9.57 -2.45
CA CYS A 133 -16.26 8.72 -1.33
C CYS A 133 -17.17 8.89 -0.11
N VAL A 134 -17.63 10.10 0.20
CA VAL A 134 -18.58 10.37 1.29
C VAL A 134 -19.94 9.71 1.01
N ARG A 135 -20.44 9.82 -0.21
CA ARG A 135 -21.69 9.18 -0.62
C ARG A 135 -21.59 7.66 -0.60
N LEU A 136 -20.51 7.08 -1.12
CA LEU A 136 -20.25 5.64 -1.06
C LEU A 136 -20.30 5.08 0.36
N ILE A 137 -19.71 5.79 1.33
CA ILE A 137 -19.79 5.38 2.74
C ILE A 137 -21.21 5.44 3.25
N LYS A 138 -21.93 6.54 3.02
CA LYS A 138 -23.26 6.78 3.57
C LYS A 138 -24.33 5.88 2.94
N GLU A 139 -24.28 5.70 1.63
CA GLU A 139 -25.33 5.01 0.87
C GLU A 139 -25.07 3.50 0.74
N LYS A 140 -23.81 3.10 0.61
CA LYS A 140 -23.42 1.72 0.28
C LYS A 140 -22.48 1.07 1.33
N GLY A 141 -21.98 1.83 2.33
CA GLY A 141 -21.03 1.33 3.34
C GLY A 141 -19.64 1.00 2.79
N LEU A 142 -19.27 1.55 1.63
CA LEU A 142 -18.00 1.29 0.95
C LEU A 142 -17.01 2.44 1.16
N LEU A 143 -15.82 2.11 1.66
CA LEU A 143 -14.75 3.09 1.94
C LEU A 143 -13.64 3.03 0.91
N PHE A 144 -13.48 4.11 0.15
CA PHE A 144 -12.27 4.38 -0.64
C PHE A 144 -11.57 5.65 -0.14
N THR A 145 -10.34 5.87 -0.60
CA THR A 145 -9.66 7.14 -0.36
C THR A 145 -9.82 8.02 -1.59
N PRO A 146 -10.32 9.27 -1.46
CA PRO A 146 -10.49 10.16 -2.60
C PRO A 146 -9.15 10.53 -3.24
N GLY A 147 -9.14 10.68 -4.55
CA GLY A 147 -7.96 11.07 -5.31
C GLY A 147 -7.49 12.49 -5.00
N GLU A 148 -8.43 13.39 -4.65
CA GLU A 148 -8.14 14.75 -4.19
C GLU A 148 -7.03 14.77 -3.11
N ALA A 149 -7.04 13.82 -2.16
CA ALA A 149 -6.01 13.71 -1.11
C ALA A 149 -4.57 13.45 -1.67
N PHE A 150 -4.45 13.19 -2.96
CA PHE A 150 -3.20 12.91 -3.67
C PHE A 150 -3.04 13.82 -4.91
N GLU A 151 -3.81 14.91 -5.00
CA GLU A 151 -3.84 15.81 -6.15
C GLU A 151 -4.24 15.09 -7.47
N MET A 152 -5.05 14.02 -7.34
CA MET A 152 -5.51 13.18 -8.45
C MET A 152 -7.05 13.17 -8.51
N GLU A 153 -7.65 14.32 -8.85
CA GLU A 153 -9.10 14.42 -8.98
C GLU A 153 -9.65 13.50 -10.09
N GLY A 154 -10.91 13.07 -9.95
CA GLY A 154 -11.52 12.09 -10.86
C GLY A 154 -11.05 10.65 -10.64
N ALA A 155 -10.36 10.38 -9.54
CA ALA A 155 -9.89 9.05 -9.19
C ALA A 155 -10.22 8.69 -7.73
N VAL A 156 -10.25 7.39 -7.46
CA VAL A 156 -10.28 6.84 -6.09
C VAL A 156 -9.11 5.88 -5.90
N ARG A 157 -8.53 5.85 -4.70
CA ARG A 157 -7.51 4.89 -4.35
C ARG A 157 -8.15 3.65 -3.72
N ILE A 158 -7.97 2.53 -4.37
CA ILE A 158 -8.46 1.22 -3.96
C ILE A 158 -7.29 0.40 -3.39
N GLY A 159 -7.44 -0.12 -2.16
CA GLY A 159 -6.55 -1.15 -1.63
C GLY A 159 -7.01 -2.53 -2.09
N TYR A 160 -6.09 -3.39 -2.53
CA TYR A 160 -6.44 -4.74 -2.99
C TYR A 160 -5.62 -5.85 -2.32
N ALA A 161 -5.03 -5.59 -1.16
CA ALA A 161 -4.21 -6.57 -0.42
C ALA A 161 -4.95 -7.21 0.76
N PHE A 162 -6.19 -7.64 0.55
CA PHE A 162 -7.02 -8.23 1.59
C PHE A 162 -7.88 -9.39 1.02
N ASP A 163 -8.94 -9.78 1.68
CA ASP A 163 -9.80 -10.89 1.26
C ASP A 163 -10.39 -10.67 -0.14
N SER A 164 -10.24 -11.68 -1.01
CA SER A 164 -10.65 -11.59 -2.42
C SER A 164 -12.16 -11.48 -2.63
N LYS A 165 -12.96 -12.07 -1.73
CA LYS A 165 -14.43 -11.99 -1.82
C LYS A 165 -14.92 -10.59 -1.46
N LEU A 166 -14.34 -10.02 -0.40
CA LEU A 166 -14.66 -8.65 0.00
C LEU A 166 -14.22 -7.64 -1.07
N LEU A 167 -13.07 -7.88 -1.72
CA LEU A 167 -12.64 -7.05 -2.85
C LEU A 167 -13.68 -7.09 -3.97
N GLN A 168 -14.08 -8.28 -4.42
CA GLN A 168 -15.07 -8.41 -5.49
C GLN A 168 -16.39 -7.72 -5.13
N GLN A 169 -16.91 -7.96 -3.92
CA GLN A 169 -18.14 -7.31 -3.44
C GLN A 169 -18.04 -5.78 -3.45
N GLY A 170 -16.91 -5.24 -2.98
CA GLY A 170 -16.69 -3.80 -2.99
C GLY A 170 -16.61 -3.21 -4.40
N LEU A 171 -16.00 -3.92 -5.35
CA LEU A 171 -15.94 -3.51 -6.75
C LEU A 171 -17.32 -3.56 -7.42
N ASP A 172 -18.13 -4.58 -7.13
CA ASP A 172 -19.49 -4.72 -7.67
C ASP A 172 -20.39 -3.57 -7.15
N ILE A 173 -20.34 -3.27 -5.86
CA ILE A 173 -21.04 -2.12 -5.26
C ILE A 173 -20.60 -0.81 -5.90
N PHE A 174 -19.31 -0.66 -6.18
CA PHE A 174 -18.80 0.56 -6.83
C PHE A 174 -19.30 0.70 -8.27
N ALA A 175 -19.34 -0.40 -9.03
CA ALA A 175 -19.90 -0.41 -10.39
C ALA A 175 -21.39 -0.01 -10.40
N GLU A 176 -22.20 -0.57 -9.48
CA GLU A 176 -23.61 -0.21 -9.32
C GLU A 176 -23.77 1.28 -9.01
N PHE A 177 -22.99 1.80 -8.03
CA PHE A 177 -23.04 3.20 -7.66
C PHE A 177 -22.70 4.14 -8.83
N LEU A 178 -21.66 3.80 -9.62
CA LEU A 178 -21.31 4.61 -10.81
C LEU A 178 -22.41 4.55 -11.87
N ALA A 179 -23.06 3.42 -12.09
CA ALA A 179 -24.16 3.30 -13.03
C ALA A 179 -25.40 4.11 -12.61
N GLU A 180 -25.67 4.22 -11.30
CA GLU A 180 -26.77 5.04 -10.74
C GLU A 180 -26.50 6.56 -10.83
N ASN A 181 -25.24 6.99 -11.06
CA ASN A 181 -24.80 8.39 -10.96
C ASN A 181 -24.08 8.92 -12.21
N ARG A 182 -24.29 8.30 -13.33
CA ARG A 182 -23.83 8.77 -14.66
C ARG A 182 -24.77 9.79 -15.26
#